data_7c78e293e6ec246c0664fdf65d0d4758
#
_entry.id   7c78e293e6ec246c0664fdf65d0d4758
#
_cell.length_a   1.000
_cell.length_b   1.000
_cell.length_c   1.000
_cell.angle_alpha   90.00
_cell.angle_beta   90.00
_cell.angle_gamma   90.00
#
_symmetry.space_group_name_H-M   'P 1'
#
loop_
_entity.id
_entity.type
_entity.pdbx_description
1 polymer ?
#
loop_
_entity_poly.entity_id
_entity_poly.type
_entity_poly.pdbx_seq_one_letter_code
_entity_poly.pdbx_strand_id
1 'polypeptide(L)'
;VTGVQTCALPISPFMTMAFGSTSLAKKDLIAALHPADLTLRPQFVRKETNQEYYELIKNFEKLTGIGGLLNTSLNLHGEPIVGNIRDALHTLKESDLDAMIIENKLLLRKK
;
A
#
# COMPACT_ATOMS: atom_id res chain seq x y z
N VAL A 1 -1.11 6.39 13.63
CA VAL A 1 -2.26 6.09 12.79
C VAL A 1 -2.95 7.40 12.43
N THR A 2 -2.41 8.05 11.44
CA THR A 2 -2.90 9.34 10.97
C THR A 2 -3.81 9.13 9.76
N GLY A 3 -4.95 9.77 9.74
CA GLY A 3 -5.82 9.75 8.57
C GLY A 3 -7.06 8.87 8.64
N VAL A 4 -7.21 8.01 9.65
CA VAL A 4 -8.38 7.15 9.84
C VAL A 4 -9.02 7.42 11.20
N GLN A 5 -10.34 7.31 11.29
CA GLN A 5 -11.04 7.43 12.57
C GLN A 5 -10.59 6.33 13.52
N THR A 6 -10.41 6.66 14.79
CA THR A 6 -9.94 5.72 15.83
C THR A 6 -10.85 4.49 16.01
N CYS A 7 -12.14 4.61 15.68
CA CYS A 7 -13.09 3.49 15.70
C CYS A 7 -12.78 2.39 14.66
N ALA A 8 -11.98 2.68 13.63
CA ALA A 8 -11.58 1.69 12.63
C ALA A 8 -10.46 0.75 13.12
N LEU A 9 -9.70 1.14 14.14
CA LEU A 9 -8.52 0.41 14.62
C LEU A 9 -8.76 -1.05 15.02
N PRO A 10 -9.86 -1.40 15.71
CA PRO A 10 -10.07 -2.78 16.13
C PRO A 10 -10.53 -3.72 15.02
N ILE A 11 -11.12 -3.20 13.94
CA ILE A 11 -11.92 -4.01 13.01
C ILE A 11 -11.41 -4.03 11.57
N SER A 12 -10.28 -3.39 11.26
CA SER A 12 -9.77 -3.34 9.89
C SER A 12 -8.34 -3.90 9.71
N PRO A 13 -8.08 -5.18 10.07
CA PRO A 13 -6.80 -5.82 9.74
C PRO A 13 -6.71 -6.25 8.27
N PHE A 14 -7.84 -6.35 7.52
CA PHE A 14 -7.91 -6.99 6.20
C PHE A 14 -8.56 -6.14 5.10
N MET A 15 -8.65 -4.82 5.25
CA MET A 15 -9.22 -3.91 4.23
C MET A 15 -10.69 -4.23 3.84
N THR A 16 -11.47 -4.83 4.72
CA THR A 16 -12.82 -5.32 4.40
C THR A 16 -13.91 -4.26 4.52
N MET A 17 -13.64 -3.17 5.22
CA MET A 17 -14.61 -2.11 5.48
C MET A 17 -14.14 -0.76 4.97
N ALA A 18 -15.06 0.03 4.42
CA ALA A 18 -14.82 1.42 4.05
C ALA A 18 -15.13 2.36 5.22
N PHE A 19 -14.32 3.39 5.38
CA PHE A 19 -14.45 4.41 6.41
C PHE A 19 -14.34 5.81 5.81
N GLY A 20 -14.99 6.77 6.43
CA GLY A 20 -14.81 8.18 6.07
C GLY A 20 -13.35 8.62 6.31
N SER A 21 -12.82 9.42 5.40
CA SER A 21 -11.47 9.97 5.50
C SER A 21 -11.41 11.21 6.39
N THR A 22 -10.30 11.39 7.09
CA THR A 22 -9.99 12.63 7.82
C THR A 22 -9.42 13.69 6.87
N SER A 23 -9.35 14.94 7.32
CA SER A 23 -8.70 16.03 6.56
C SER A 23 -7.24 15.71 6.24
N LEU A 24 -6.54 15.02 7.14
CA LEU A 24 -5.16 14.59 6.93
C LEU A 24 -5.07 13.50 5.84
N ALA A 25 -5.98 12.52 5.84
CA ALA A 25 -6.01 11.50 4.78
C ALA A 25 -6.31 12.12 3.40
N LYS A 26 -7.20 13.11 3.34
CA LYS A 26 -7.49 13.84 2.10
C LYS A 26 -6.29 14.59 1.55
N LYS A 27 -5.41 15.06 2.42
CA LYS A 27 -4.16 15.74 2.02
C LYS A 27 -3.08 14.77 1.62
N ASP A 28 -2.81 13.76 2.43
CA ASP A 28 -1.59 12.95 2.35
C ASP A 28 -1.82 11.61 1.60
N LEU A 29 -3.06 11.13 1.53
CA LEU A 29 -3.42 9.82 0.98
C LEU A 29 -4.51 9.93 -0.09
N ILE A 30 -4.56 11.01 -0.83
CA ILE A 30 -5.62 11.28 -1.83
C ILE A 30 -5.77 10.16 -2.86
N ALA A 31 -4.67 9.54 -3.28
CA ALA A 31 -4.67 8.43 -4.23
C ALA A 31 -5.29 7.13 -3.67
N ALA A 32 -5.40 7.01 -2.35
CA ALA A 32 -6.02 5.86 -1.68
C ALA A 32 -7.51 6.07 -1.38
N LEU A 33 -8.07 7.24 -1.70
CA LEU A 33 -9.47 7.55 -1.46
C LEU A 33 -10.33 7.19 -2.67
N HIS A 34 -11.52 6.71 -2.41
CA HIS A 34 -12.52 6.48 -3.45
C HIS A 34 -12.98 7.84 -4.02
N PRO A 35 -12.93 8.05 -5.35
CA PRO A 35 -13.12 9.39 -5.93
C PRO A 35 -14.52 9.97 -5.75
N ALA A 36 -15.56 9.13 -5.59
CA ALA A 36 -16.93 9.60 -5.51
C ALA A 36 -17.34 10.07 -4.09
N ASP A 37 -16.83 9.42 -3.03
CA ASP A 37 -17.29 9.66 -1.66
C ASP A 37 -16.14 9.91 -0.66
N LEU A 38 -14.90 9.89 -1.13
CA LEU A 38 -13.68 10.09 -0.34
C LEU A 38 -13.55 9.11 0.84
N THR A 39 -14.15 7.94 0.73
CA THR A 39 -13.90 6.85 1.68
C THR A 39 -12.59 6.13 1.37
N LEU A 40 -12.07 5.39 2.35
CA LEU A 40 -10.91 4.52 2.17
C LEU A 40 -11.15 3.19 2.88
N ARG A 41 -10.45 2.15 2.44
CA ARG A 41 -10.41 0.83 3.08
C ARG A 41 -9.05 0.62 3.73
N PRO A 42 -8.86 1.03 4.98
CA PRO A 42 -7.56 0.94 5.63
C PRO A 42 -7.24 -0.49 6.07
N GLN A 43 -5.95 -0.79 6.08
CA GLN A 43 -5.39 -1.94 6.77
C GLN A 43 -4.37 -1.45 7.79
N PHE A 44 -4.54 -1.86 9.04
CA PHE A 44 -3.61 -1.51 10.11
C PHE A 44 -2.54 -2.59 10.25
N VAL A 45 -1.32 -2.24 9.87
CA VAL A 45 -0.16 -3.12 10.06
C VAL A 45 0.32 -2.97 11.51
N ARG A 46 0.28 -4.05 12.27
CA ARG A 46 0.80 -4.11 13.64
C ARG A 46 2.16 -4.78 13.62
N LYS A 47 3.06 -4.31 14.49
CA LYS A 47 4.42 -4.88 14.60
C LYS A 47 4.39 -6.37 14.93
N GLU A 48 3.45 -6.79 15.79
CA GLU A 48 3.30 -8.17 16.24
C GLU A 48 2.84 -9.13 15.13
N THR A 49 2.14 -8.61 14.12
CA THR A 49 1.60 -9.43 13.02
C THR A 49 2.49 -9.44 11.79
N ASN A 50 3.18 -8.35 11.50
CA ASN A 50 4.11 -8.23 10.38
C ASN A 50 5.16 -7.16 10.68
N GLN A 51 6.23 -7.56 11.34
CA GLN A 51 7.27 -6.65 11.78
C GLN A 51 8.00 -5.99 10.60
N GLU A 52 8.34 -6.72 9.56
CA GLU A 52 9.10 -6.20 8.41
C GLU A 52 8.31 -5.12 7.67
N TYR A 53 7.03 -5.38 7.42
CA TYR A 53 6.17 -4.41 6.74
C TYR A 53 5.86 -3.20 7.63
N TYR A 54 5.72 -3.41 8.93
CA TYR A 54 5.59 -2.31 9.90
C TYR A 54 6.81 -1.39 9.87
N GLU A 55 8.02 -1.95 9.91
CA GLU A 55 9.27 -1.17 9.87
C GLU A 55 9.45 -0.45 8.52
N LEU A 56 9.02 -1.07 7.41
CA LEU A 56 8.99 -0.41 6.10
C LEU A 56 8.14 0.86 6.14
N ILE A 57 6.90 0.77 6.63
CA ILE A 57 5.99 1.92 6.74
C ILE A 57 6.57 2.97 7.69
N LYS A 58 7.17 2.57 8.82
CA LYS A 58 7.80 3.49 9.78
C LYS A 58 9.00 4.24 9.17
N ASN A 59 9.80 3.58 8.37
CA ASN A 59 10.92 4.22 7.68
C ASN A 59 10.43 5.16 6.57
N PHE A 60 9.38 4.80 5.85
CA PHE A 60 8.73 5.69 4.88
C PHE A 60 8.18 6.94 5.59
N GLU A 61 7.50 6.78 6.73
CA GLU A 61 7.01 7.90 7.54
C GLU A 61 8.14 8.85 7.99
N LYS A 62 9.29 8.32 8.41
CA LYS A 62 10.45 9.15 8.78
C LYS A 62 10.98 9.98 7.62
N LEU A 63 10.94 9.44 6.41
CA LEU A 63 11.46 10.11 5.21
C LEU A 63 10.49 11.13 4.60
N THR A 64 9.19 10.86 4.69
CA THR A 64 8.16 11.63 3.97
C THR A 64 7.20 12.40 4.87
N GLY A 65 7.14 12.06 6.15
CA GLY A 65 6.10 12.52 7.08
C GLY A 65 4.75 11.81 6.91
N ILE A 66 4.63 10.85 5.98
CA ILE A 66 3.38 10.16 5.65
C ILE A 66 3.42 8.73 6.19
N GLY A 67 2.56 8.42 7.18
CA GLY A 67 2.49 7.12 7.84
C GLY A 67 1.55 6.11 7.16
N GLY A 68 1.54 6.06 5.84
CA GLY A 68 0.69 5.14 5.07
C GLY A 68 1.19 4.91 3.65
N LEU A 69 0.81 3.78 3.08
CA LEU A 69 1.11 3.39 1.69
C LEU A 69 -0.19 3.00 0.99
N LEU A 70 -0.28 3.22 -0.31
CA LEU A 70 -1.33 2.67 -1.14
C LEU A 70 -1.00 1.21 -1.45
N ASN A 71 -1.93 0.31 -1.12
CA ASN A 71 -1.82 -1.11 -1.43
C ASN A 71 -2.70 -1.47 -2.64
N THR A 72 -2.14 -2.21 -3.58
CA THR A 72 -2.86 -2.76 -4.73
C THR A 72 -2.31 -4.14 -5.09
N SER A 73 -3.02 -4.88 -5.94
CA SER A 73 -2.52 -6.15 -6.47
C SER A 73 -1.35 -5.92 -7.43
N LEU A 74 -0.42 -6.86 -7.46
CA LEU A 74 0.68 -6.86 -8.43
C LEU A 74 0.23 -7.64 -9.68
N ASN A 75 -0.18 -6.92 -10.71
CA ASN A 75 -0.56 -7.45 -12.02
C ASN A 75 -0.67 -6.31 -13.04
N LEU A 76 -0.58 -6.63 -14.33
CA LEU A 76 -0.98 -5.72 -15.39
C LEU A 76 -2.50 -5.71 -15.54
N HIS A 77 -3.05 -4.63 -16.09
CA HIS A 77 -4.49 -4.52 -16.30
C HIS A 77 -4.99 -5.64 -17.24
N GLY A 78 -5.98 -6.40 -16.80
CA GLY A 78 -6.55 -7.53 -17.54
C GLY A 78 -5.80 -8.86 -17.32
N GLU A 79 -4.69 -8.88 -16.60
CA GLU A 79 -3.96 -10.09 -16.24
C GLU A 79 -4.28 -10.55 -14.81
N PRO A 80 -4.10 -11.84 -14.50
CA PRO A 80 -4.23 -12.35 -13.14
C PRO A 80 -3.12 -11.81 -12.24
N ILE A 81 -3.35 -11.87 -10.92
CA ILE A 81 -2.32 -11.54 -9.92
C ILE A 81 -1.10 -12.44 -10.13
N VAL A 82 0.08 -11.86 -10.03
CA VAL A 82 1.37 -12.53 -10.16
C VAL A 82 1.45 -13.77 -9.27
N GLY A 83 1.75 -14.92 -9.87
CA GLY A 83 1.84 -16.21 -9.16
C GLY A 83 3.27 -16.74 -9.00
N ASN A 84 4.25 -16.19 -9.72
CA ASN A 84 5.63 -16.63 -9.69
C ASN A 84 6.61 -15.50 -10.10
N ILE A 85 7.93 -15.78 -9.99
CA ILE A 85 8.97 -14.80 -10.28
C ILE A 85 8.96 -14.33 -11.76
N ARG A 86 8.61 -15.20 -12.70
CA ARG A 86 8.57 -14.82 -14.13
C ARG A 86 7.48 -13.80 -14.40
N ASP A 87 6.30 -14.01 -13.81
CA ASP A 87 5.19 -13.07 -13.92
C ASP A 87 5.54 -11.73 -13.25
N ALA A 88 6.23 -11.76 -12.09
CA ALA A 88 6.70 -10.57 -11.42
C ALA A 88 7.68 -9.76 -12.28
N LEU A 89 8.66 -10.42 -12.88
CA LEU A 89 9.63 -9.78 -13.78
C LEU A 89 8.96 -9.27 -15.06
N HIS A 90 7.98 -9.98 -15.61
CA HIS A 90 7.15 -9.51 -16.71
C HIS A 90 6.41 -8.22 -16.33
N THR A 91 5.73 -8.22 -15.18
CA THR A 91 5.04 -7.02 -14.68
C THR A 91 5.98 -5.84 -14.49
N LEU A 92 7.17 -6.04 -13.90
CA LEU A 92 8.17 -4.98 -13.75
C LEU A 92 8.61 -4.40 -15.10
N LYS A 93 8.80 -5.26 -16.11
CA LYS A 93 9.27 -4.87 -17.45
C LYS A 93 8.20 -4.10 -18.23
N GLU A 94 6.96 -4.58 -18.21
CA GLU A 94 5.86 -4.06 -19.05
C GLU A 94 5.02 -2.96 -18.35
N SER A 95 5.27 -2.67 -17.07
CA SER A 95 4.62 -1.57 -16.32
C SER A 95 5.54 -0.36 -16.17
N ASP A 96 5.02 0.70 -15.57
CA ASP A 96 5.79 1.90 -15.21
C ASP A 96 6.37 1.84 -13.78
N LEU A 97 6.50 0.64 -13.20
CA LEU A 97 7.16 0.46 -11.91
C LEU A 97 8.64 0.84 -12.02
N ASP A 98 9.13 1.61 -11.07
CA ASP A 98 10.55 2.00 -11.01
C ASP A 98 11.43 0.88 -10.45
N ALA A 99 10.89 0.12 -9.50
CA ALA A 99 11.62 -0.91 -8.77
C ALA A 99 10.70 -2.02 -8.26
N MET A 100 11.29 -3.16 -7.94
CA MET A 100 10.63 -4.30 -7.31
C MET A 100 11.55 -4.90 -6.26
N ILE A 101 10.98 -5.30 -5.14
CA ILE A 101 11.70 -6.09 -4.12
C ILE A 101 11.17 -7.52 -4.18
N ILE A 102 12.08 -8.47 -4.33
CA ILE A 102 11.80 -9.90 -4.25
C ILE A 102 12.74 -10.49 -3.20
N GLU A 103 12.17 -10.99 -2.11
CA GLU A 103 12.95 -11.40 -0.93
C GLU A 103 13.88 -10.27 -0.45
N ASN A 104 15.18 -10.47 -0.47
CA ASN A 104 16.21 -9.50 -0.07
C ASN A 104 16.88 -8.79 -1.25
N LYS A 105 16.29 -8.84 -2.45
CA LYS A 105 16.87 -8.27 -3.67
C LYS A 105 16.03 -7.12 -4.18
N LEU A 106 16.67 -5.97 -4.38
CA LEU A 106 16.09 -4.83 -5.07
C LEU A 106 16.40 -4.92 -6.56
N LEU A 107 15.40 -4.94 -7.38
CA LEU A 107 15.47 -4.91 -8.83
C LEU A 107 15.05 -3.52 -9.30
N LEU A 108 15.93 -2.87 -10.05
CA LEU A 108 15.62 -1.58 -10.66
C LEU A 108 15.28 -1.79 -12.14
N ARG A 109 14.23 -1.13 -12.61
CA ARG A 109 13.92 -1.09 -14.03
C ARG A 109 15.01 -0.27 -14.75
N LYS A 110 15.65 -0.84 -15.76
CA LYS A 110 16.48 -0.05 -16.69
C LYS A 110 15.55 0.80 -17.55
N LYS A 111 15.72 2.09 -17.45
CA LYS A 111 15.11 3.05 -18.39
C LYS A 111 15.79 2.95 -19.75
#